data_baf4ed6fd19381b092b97a188faab240
#
_entry.id   baf4ed6fd19381b092b97a188faab240
#
_cell.length_a   1.000
_cell.length_b   1.000
_cell.length_c   1.000
_cell.angle_alpha   90.00
_cell.angle_beta   90.00
_cell.angle_gamma   90.00
#
_symmetry.space_group_name_H-M   'P 1'
#
loop_
_entity.id
_entity.type
_entity.pdbx_description
1 polymer ?
#
loop_
_entity_poly.entity_id
_entity_poly.type
_entity_poly.pdbx_seq_one_letter_code
_entity_poly.pdbx_strand_id
1 'polypeptide(L)'
;LWEMAPYPWRDAAWREKRRREPLWEGPLNIYEVHPGSWQRQEDGSFLTYRQLADRLAPYVRDMGYHAVELLPVTEYPLDDSWGYQCVGYFAPTARYGTPEDLKYFVDRMHRAGIAVILDWVPAHFCKDEHGLIDFDGTCLYEYGDPLKREHAGWGTRVFDFGRGEVRSFLLSSAAWWLREYH
;
A
#
# COMPACT_ATOMS: atom_id res chain seq x y z
N LEU A 1 17.93 -9.46 -6.55
CA LEU A 1 17.58 -8.12 -6.09
C LEU A 1 16.94 -7.38 -7.25
N TRP A 2 15.73 -6.88 -7.05
CA TRP A 2 15.08 -6.03 -8.02
C TRP A 2 15.70 -4.62 -7.93
N GLU A 3 16.40 -4.19 -8.97
CA GLU A 3 16.85 -2.81 -9.08
C GLU A 3 15.73 -2.00 -9.74
N MET A 4 15.11 -1.11 -8.98
CA MET A 4 14.13 -0.19 -9.54
C MET A 4 14.87 0.88 -10.34
N ALA A 5 14.64 0.91 -11.65
CA ALA A 5 15.09 2.01 -12.49
C ALA A 5 14.43 3.32 -12.03
N PRO A 6 15.11 4.48 -12.19
CA PRO A 6 14.50 5.77 -11.90
C PRO A 6 13.21 5.94 -12.71
N TYR A 7 12.08 6.12 -12.05
CA TYR A 7 10.81 6.36 -12.73
C TYR A 7 10.75 7.83 -13.21
N PRO A 8 10.36 8.10 -14.48
CA PRO A 8 10.29 9.45 -15.02
C PRO A 8 8.99 10.15 -14.59
N TRP A 9 8.93 10.60 -13.35
CA TRP A 9 7.78 11.29 -12.77
C TRP A 9 7.38 12.55 -13.55
N ARG A 10 6.08 12.76 -13.71
CA ARG A 10 5.49 13.91 -14.40
C ARG A 10 4.53 14.70 -13.51
N ASP A 11 4.57 14.47 -12.21
CA ASP A 11 3.68 15.04 -11.20
C ASP A 11 4.22 16.30 -10.50
N ALA A 12 5.29 16.90 -10.99
CA ALA A 12 5.96 18.05 -10.35
C ALA A 12 5.00 19.21 -10.04
N ALA A 13 4.10 19.53 -10.98
CA ALA A 13 3.12 20.60 -10.78
C ALA A 13 2.13 20.29 -9.64
N TRP A 14 1.68 19.04 -9.54
CA TRP A 14 0.81 18.60 -8.47
C TRP A 14 1.50 18.63 -7.10
N ARG A 15 2.75 18.18 -7.03
CA ARG A 15 3.56 18.23 -5.80
C ARG A 15 3.78 19.63 -5.32
N GLU A 16 4.04 20.57 -6.24
CA GLU A 16 4.20 21.98 -5.90
C GLU A 16 2.89 22.60 -5.42
N LYS A 17 1.77 22.26 -6.06
CA LYS A 17 0.44 22.69 -5.60
C LYS A 17 0.17 22.16 -4.18
N ARG A 18 0.40 20.87 -3.92
CA ARG A 18 0.19 20.24 -2.60
C ARG A 18 0.99 20.92 -1.47
N ARG A 19 2.18 21.44 -1.77
CA ARG A 19 3.00 22.17 -0.77
C ARG A 19 2.39 23.53 -0.40
N ARG A 20 1.76 24.20 -1.36
CA ARG A 20 1.15 25.52 -1.14
C ARG A 20 -0.26 25.43 -0.56
N GLU A 21 -0.99 24.42 -0.99
CA GLU A 21 -2.39 24.18 -0.67
C GLU A 21 -2.52 22.73 -0.13
N PRO A 22 -2.22 22.51 1.16
CA PRO A 22 -2.35 21.20 1.77
C PRO A 22 -3.81 20.71 1.72
N LEU A 23 -4.00 19.45 1.33
CA LEU A 23 -5.33 18.86 1.14
C LEU A 23 -6.21 18.91 2.40
N TRP A 24 -5.61 18.88 3.58
CA TRP A 24 -6.33 18.92 4.87
C TRP A 24 -6.78 20.32 5.30
N GLU A 25 -6.43 21.37 4.58
CA GLU A 25 -6.88 22.74 4.85
C GLU A 25 -8.20 23.08 4.16
N GLY A 26 -8.76 22.17 3.37
CA GLY A 26 -10.03 22.32 2.66
C GLY A 26 -10.94 21.11 2.77
N PRO A 27 -12.13 21.19 2.14
CA PRO A 27 -13.00 20.03 2.03
C PRO A 27 -12.30 18.89 1.30
N LEU A 28 -12.30 17.70 1.89
CA LEU A 28 -11.68 16.50 1.32
C LEU A 28 -12.73 15.42 1.09
N ASN A 29 -12.86 14.99 -0.16
CA ASN A 29 -13.72 13.91 -0.60
C ASN A 29 -12.85 12.76 -1.08
N ILE A 30 -12.90 11.60 -0.41
CA ILE A 30 -12.04 10.44 -0.64
C ILE A 30 -12.86 9.32 -1.25
N TYR A 31 -12.34 8.70 -2.30
CA TYR A 31 -12.87 7.48 -2.87
C TYR A 31 -11.99 6.30 -2.47
N GLU A 32 -12.50 5.48 -1.57
CA GLU A 32 -11.84 4.24 -1.14
C GLU A 32 -12.07 3.14 -2.16
N VAL A 33 -11.03 2.41 -2.53
CA VAL A 33 -11.10 1.39 -3.58
C VAL A 33 -10.21 0.18 -3.30
N HIS A 34 -10.79 -1.02 -3.43
CA HIS A 34 -10.04 -2.26 -3.50
C HIS A 34 -9.67 -2.56 -4.96
N PRO A 35 -8.38 -2.52 -5.34
CA PRO A 35 -7.96 -2.67 -6.73
C PRO A 35 -8.46 -3.95 -7.40
N GLY A 36 -8.50 -5.06 -6.66
CA GLY A 36 -8.87 -6.37 -7.17
C GLY A 36 -10.37 -6.58 -7.38
N SER A 37 -11.24 -5.72 -6.85
CA SER A 37 -12.71 -5.90 -6.95
C SER A 37 -13.45 -4.73 -7.59
N TRP A 38 -12.81 -3.58 -7.78
CA TRP A 38 -13.45 -2.41 -8.36
C TRP A 38 -13.97 -2.67 -9.78
N GLN A 39 -13.10 -3.21 -10.63
CA GLN A 39 -13.45 -3.72 -11.95
C GLN A 39 -12.54 -4.91 -12.31
N ARG A 40 -13.03 -5.75 -13.21
CA ARG A 40 -12.25 -6.86 -13.78
C ARG A 40 -12.12 -6.69 -15.30
N GLN A 41 -11.18 -7.40 -15.90
CA GLN A 41 -11.11 -7.58 -17.33
C GLN A 41 -12.26 -8.50 -17.82
N GLU A 42 -12.49 -8.55 -19.13
CA GLU A 42 -13.57 -9.37 -19.71
C GLU A 42 -13.38 -10.87 -19.45
N ASP A 43 -12.15 -11.32 -19.31
CA ASP A 43 -11.77 -12.70 -18.96
C ASP A 43 -11.84 -13.00 -17.45
N GLY A 44 -12.24 -12.01 -16.62
CA GLY A 44 -12.31 -12.12 -15.16
C GLY A 44 -10.99 -11.86 -14.43
N SER A 45 -9.90 -11.63 -15.13
CA SER A 45 -8.61 -11.30 -14.51
C SER A 45 -8.60 -9.90 -13.87
N PHE A 46 -7.63 -9.65 -12.99
CA PHE A 46 -7.45 -8.33 -12.39
C PHE A 46 -7.06 -7.28 -13.43
N LEU A 47 -7.47 -6.03 -13.20
CA LEU A 47 -6.85 -4.90 -13.88
C LEU A 47 -5.40 -4.75 -13.41
N THR A 48 -4.51 -4.44 -14.35
CA THR A 48 -3.16 -3.99 -13.97
C THR A 48 -3.22 -2.59 -13.34
N TYR A 49 -2.19 -2.19 -12.57
CA TYR A 49 -2.07 -0.83 -12.04
C TYR A 49 -2.25 0.23 -13.12
N ARG A 50 -1.72 0.00 -14.33
CA ARG A 50 -1.88 0.92 -15.47
C ARG A 50 -3.32 1.01 -15.94
N GLN A 51 -3.96 -0.14 -16.17
CA GLN A 51 -5.36 -0.19 -16.60
C GLN A 51 -6.28 0.42 -15.54
N LEU A 52 -6.02 0.13 -14.25
CA LEU A 52 -6.74 0.72 -13.13
C LEU A 52 -6.61 2.25 -13.15
N ALA A 53 -5.38 2.77 -13.28
CA ALA A 53 -5.12 4.21 -13.34
C ALA A 53 -5.88 4.90 -14.47
N ASP A 54 -5.84 4.31 -15.67
CA ASP A 54 -6.45 4.91 -16.86
C ASP A 54 -7.99 4.91 -16.82
N ARG A 55 -8.59 3.94 -16.11
CA ARG A 55 -10.04 3.88 -15.92
C ARG A 55 -10.51 4.68 -14.70
N LEU A 56 -9.76 4.61 -13.59
CA LEU A 56 -10.17 5.21 -12.32
C LEU A 56 -9.97 6.74 -12.30
N ALA A 57 -8.87 7.26 -12.88
CA ALA A 57 -8.59 8.69 -12.84
C ALA A 57 -9.69 9.57 -13.46
N PRO A 58 -10.21 9.28 -14.67
CA PRO A 58 -11.35 10.05 -15.19
C PRO A 58 -12.61 9.86 -14.34
N TYR A 59 -12.90 8.65 -13.88
CA TYR A 59 -14.08 8.37 -13.08
C TYR A 59 -14.11 9.20 -11.78
N VAL A 60 -13.06 9.15 -10.97
CA VAL A 60 -13.03 9.85 -9.68
C VAL A 60 -12.98 11.37 -9.85
N ARG A 61 -12.33 11.87 -10.90
CA ARG A 61 -12.33 13.29 -11.24
C ARG A 61 -13.73 13.78 -11.61
N ASP A 62 -14.42 13.05 -12.50
CA ASP A 62 -15.74 13.43 -13.00
C ASP A 62 -16.81 13.33 -11.90
N MET A 63 -16.60 12.45 -10.91
CA MET A 63 -17.42 12.33 -9.70
C MET A 63 -17.08 13.38 -8.63
N GLY A 64 -16.04 14.18 -8.79
CA GLY A 64 -15.67 15.27 -7.89
C GLY A 64 -14.88 14.84 -6.65
N TYR A 65 -14.21 13.68 -6.69
CA TYR A 65 -13.32 13.26 -5.60
C TYR A 65 -11.97 13.97 -5.66
N HIS A 66 -11.40 14.24 -4.49
CA HIS A 66 -10.09 14.88 -4.33
C HIS A 66 -8.96 13.87 -4.14
N ALA A 67 -9.28 12.72 -3.60
CA ALA A 67 -8.32 11.66 -3.32
C ALA A 67 -8.90 10.28 -3.63
N VAL A 68 -8.00 9.35 -3.93
CA VAL A 68 -8.25 7.91 -3.97
C VAL A 68 -7.48 7.28 -2.83
N GLU A 69 -8.15 6.47 -2.02
CA GLU A 69 -7.52 5.61 -1.02
C GLU A 69 -7.51 4.17 -1.54
N LEU A 70 -6.31 3.64 -1.76
CA LEU A 70 -6.14 2.24 -2.12
C LEU A 70 -6.13 1.38 -0.86
N LEU A 71 -7.06 0.41 -0.76
CA LEU A 71 -6.92 -0.69 0.19
C LEU A 71 -5.53 -1.32 0.01
N PRO A 72 -5.00 -2.03 1.02
CA PRO A 72 -3.58 -2.37 1.07
C PRO A 72 -3.05 -2.97 -0.23
N VAL A 73 -2.04 -2.33 -0.80
CA VAL A 73 -1.30 -2.81 -1.98
C VAL A 73 0.09 -3.32 -1.64
N THR A 74 0.42 -3.39 -0.37
CA THR A 74 1.61 -4.08 0.15
C THR A 74 1.47 -5.58 -0.13
N GLU A 75 2.56 -6.28 -0.53
CA GLU A 75 2.48 -7.69 -0.93
C GLU A 75 1.91 -8.59 0.17
N TYR A 76 0.96 -9.44 -0.20
CA TYR A 76 0.22 -10.33 0.70
C TYR A 76 -0.06 -11.69 0.05
N PRO A 77 -0.13 -12.81 0.82
CA PRO A 77 -0.30 -14.15 0.26
C PRO A 77 -1.76 -14.53 -0.03
N LEU A 78 -2.72 -14.01 0.76
CA LEU A 78 -4.11 -14.44 0.77
C LEU A 78 -5.04 -13.36 0.21
N ASP A 79 -5.72 -13.64 -0.91
CA ASP A 79 -6.65 -12.70 -1.57
C ASP A 79 -7.82 -12.30 -0.65
N ASP A 80 -8.36 -13.24 0.13
CA ASP A 80 -9.46 -12.99 1.05
C ASP A 80 -9.12 -12.03 2.18
N SER A 81 -7.82 -11.76 2.41
CA SER A 81 -7.38 -10.75 3.38
C SER A 81 -7.53 -9.31 2.89
N TRP A 82 -7.84 -9.10 1.61
CA TRP A 82 -7.89 -7.80 0.94
C TRP A 82 -6.58 -6.98 1.08
N GLY A 83 -5.46 -7.66 1.35
CA GLY A 83 -4.16 -7.05 1.56
C GLY A 83 -3.83 -6.70 3.02
N TYR A 84 -4.76 -6.90 3.96
CA TYR A 84 -4.51 -6.59 5.38
C TYR A 84 -3.54 -7.56 6.07
N GLN A 85 -3.29 -8.73 5.50
CA GLN A 85 -2.30 -9.69 6.00
C GLN A 85 -1.05 -9.66 5.13
N CYS A 86 -0.29 -8.57 5.20
CA CYS A 86 0.88 -8.36 4.35
C CYS A 86 2.12 -9.12 4.85
N VAL A 87 2.97 -9.52 3.90
CA VAL A 87 4.27 -10.17 4.13
C VAL A 87 5.44 -9.37 3.57
N GLY A 88 5.19 -8.57 2.52
CA GLY A 88 6.24 -7.81 1.83
C GLY A 88 6.20 -6.32 2.11
N TYR A 89 6.56 -5.87 3.32
CA TYR A 89 6.41 -4.50 3.82
C TYR A 89 7.07 -3.40 2.97
N PHE A 90 7.97 -3.77 2.05
CA PHE A 90 8.67 -2.86 1.14
C PHE A 90 8.40 -3.19 -0.34
N ALA A 91 7.32 -3.89 -0.63
CA ALA A 91 6.99 -4.30 -1.99
C ALA A 91 5.51 -4.12 -2.28
N PRO A 92 5.13 -3.51 -3.42
CA PRO A 92 3.75 -3.56 -3.89
C PRO A 92 3.40 -4.98 -4.34
N THR A 93 2.14 -5.36 -4.17
CA THR A 93 1.69 -6.67 -4.61
C THR A 93 1.84 -6.85 -6.12
N ALA A 94 2.39 -8.01 -6.51
CA ALA A 94 2.59 -8.37 -7.90
C ALA A 94 1.27 -8.71 -8.65
N ARG A 95 0.15 -8.82 -7.93
CA ARG A 95 -1.17 -9.15 -8.50
C ARG A 95 -1.62 -8.21 -9.61
N TYR A 96 -1.22 -6.94 -9.51
CA TYR A 96 -1.68 -5.88 -10.42
C TYR A 96 -0.55 -5.35 -11.31
N GLY A 97 0.64 -5.95 -11.27
CA GLY A 97 1.78 -5.57 -12.10
C GLY A 97 3.06 -5.31 -11.32
N THR A 98 3.93 -4.52 -11.92
CA THR A 98 5.27 -4.21 -11.38
C THR A 98 5.26 -3.00 -10.45
N PRO A 99 6.33 -2.77 -9.66
CA PRO A 99 6.50 -1.54 -8.89
C PRO A 99 6.43 -0.26 -9.75
N GLU A 100 6.95 -0.31 -10.97
CA GLU A 100 6.88 0.80 -11.92
C GLU A 100 5.44 1.06 -12.39
N ASP A 101 4.61 0.04 -12.48
CA ASP A 101 3.20 0.18 -12.84
C ASP A 101 2.40 0.87 -11.72
N LEU A 102 2.74 0.61 -10.45
CA LEU A 102 2.17 1.37 -9.33
C LEU A 102 2.66 2.83 -9.33
N LYS A 103 3.94 3.09 -9.67
CA LYS A 103 4.43 4.47 -9.87
C LYS A 103 3.66 5.17 -10.99
N TYR A 104 3.37 4.48 -12.08
CA TYR A 104 2.50 5.00 -13.15
C TYR A 104 1.10 5.35 -12.63
N PHE A 105 0.51 4.49 -11.79
CA PHE A 105 -0.79 4.75 -11.19
C PHE A 105 -0.78 6.07 -10.41
N VAL A 106 0.18 6.24 -9.51
CA VAL A 106 0.31 7.46 -8.69
C VAL A 106 0.53 8.70 -9.57
N ASP A 107 1.47 8.62 -10.51
CA ASP A 107 1.76 9.73 -11.45
C ASP A 107 0.52 10.13 -12.25
N ARG A 108 -0.26 9.16 -12.70
CA ARG A 108 -1.48 9.38 -13.47
C ARG A 108 -2.58 10.05 -12.65
N MET A 109 -2.73 9.66 -11.37
CA MET A 109 -3.66 10.29 -10.43
C MET A 109 -3.25 11.73 -10.13
N HIS A 110 -1.99 11.97 -9.78
CA HIS A 110 -1.46 13.30 -9.50
C HIS A 110 -1.64 14.25 -10.68
N ARG A 111 -1.38 13.78 -11.90
CA ARG A 111 -1.60 14.57 -13.12
C ARG A 111 -3.08 14.86 -13.41
N ALA A 112 -3.99 14.07 -12.88
CA ALA A 112 -5.42 14.34 -12.91
C ALA A 112 -5.88 15.26 -11.77
N GLY A 113 -4.96 15.69 -10.88
CA GLY A 113 -5.27 16.54 -9.73
C GLY A 113 -5.78 15.76 -8.51
N ILE A 114 -5.62 14.44 -8.49
CA ILE A 114 -6.15 13.53 -7.46
C ILE A 114 -4.99 13.04 -6.59
N ALA A 115 -5.14 13.16 -5.28
CA ALA A 115 -4.20 12.58 -4.31
C ALA A 115 -4.35 11.05 -4.25
N VAL A 116 -3.27 10.38 -3.85
CA VAL A 116 -3.29 8.94 -3.57
C VAL A 116 -2.96 8.72 -2.10
N ILE A 117 -3.82 7.99 -1.43
CA ILE A 117 -3.64 7.52 -0.05
C ILE A 117 -3.40 6.01 -0.14
N LEU A 118 -2.37 5.52 0.54
CA LEU A 118 -2.11 4.10 0.68
C LEU A 118 -2.53 3.64 2.07
N ASP A 119 -3.41 2.65 2.14
CA ASP A 119 -3.72 1.97 3.39
C ASP A 119 -2.51 1.10 3.78
N TRP A 120 -1.68 1.64 4.69
CA TRP A 120 -0.47 0.98 5.17
C TRP A 120 -0.73 0.30 6.52
N VAL A 121 -0.50 -1.02 6.59
CA VAL A 121 -0.92 -1.87 7.69
C VAL A 121 0.27 -2.31 8.56
N PRO A 122 0.61 -1.62 9.66
CA PRO A 122 1.63 -2.06 10.62
C PRO A 122 1.06 -3.04 11.66
N ALA A 123 0.21 -3.96 11.23
CA ALA A 123 -0.50 -4.90 12.09
C ALA A 123 -0.71 -6.24 11.36
N HIS A 124 -1.44 -7.15 11.97
CA HIS A 124 -1.79 -8.45 11.38
C HIS A 124 -0.58 -9.22 10.83
N PHE A 125 0.49 -9.30 11.64
CA PHE A 125 1.71 -9.98 11.23
C PHE A 125 1.44 -11.44 10.89
N CYS A 126 1.66 -11.80 9.62
CA CYS A 126 1.27 -13.09 9.05
C CYS A 126 2.07 -14.26 9.63
N LYS A 127 1.42 -15.43 9.66
CA LYS A 127 2.06 -16.68 10.09
C LYS A 127 2.55 -17.56 8.94
N ASP A 128 2.67 -16.98 7.76
CA ASP A 128 3.13 -17.69 6.56
C ASP A 128 4.62 -18.00 6.65
N GLU A 129 5.01 -19.27 6.46
CA GLU A 129 6.39 -19.76 6.61
C GLU A 129 7.39 -19.08 5.66
N HIS A 130 6.92 -18.53 4.53
CA HIS A 130 7.76 -17.76 3.61
C HIS A 130 7.88 -16.28 3.99
N GLY A 131 7.20 -15.85 5.07
CA GLY A 131 7.26 -14.49 5.60
C GLY A 131 8.38 -14.28 6.61
N LEU A 132 8.17 -13.34 7.51
CA LEU A 132 9.17 -12.95 8.52
C LEU A 132 8.93 -13.58 9.89
N ILE A 133 7.86 -14.37 10.05
CA ILE A 133 7.54 -15.03 11.29
C ILE A 133 8.63 -16.02 11.68
N ASP A 134 9.01 -16.02 12.95
CA ASP A 134 10.04 -16.93 13.49
C ASP A 134 11.28 -17.04 12.59
N PHE A 135 11.69 -15.91 11.96
CA PHE A 135 12.64 -15.84 10.85
C PHE A 135 13.98 -16.55 11.11
N ASP A 136 14.49 -16.49 12.33
CA ASP A 136 15.69 -17.19 12.78
C ASP A 136 15.40 -18.30 13.79
N GLY A 137 14.15 -18.73 13.88
CA GLY A 137 13.66 -19.68 14.89
C GLY A 137 13.28 -19.02 16.21
N THR A 138 13.34 -17.69 16.29
CA THR A 138 12.90 -16.92 17.47
C THR A 138 11.91 -15.82 17.08
N CYS A 139 11.24 -15.21 18.06
CA CYS A 139 10.33 -14.09 17.86
C CYS A 139 11.14 -12.78 17.65
N LEU A 140 11.57 -12.49 16.41
CA LEU A 140 12.30 -11.27 16.08
C LEU A 140 11.40 -10.03 16.01
N TYR A 141 10.25 -10.16 15.39
CA TYR A 141 9.33 -9.04 15.11
C TYR A 141 8.16 -9.00 16.07
N GLU A 142 7.66 -10.15 16.47
CA GLU A 142 6.52 -10.34 17.35
C GLU A 142 6.92 -10.45 18.82
N TYR A 143 5.93 -10.31 19.72
CA TYR A 143 6.17 -10.54 21.16
C TYR A 143 6.62 -11.97 21.44
N GLY A 144 7.63 -12.13 22.29
CA GLY A 144 8.04 -13.46 22.80
C GLY A 144 7.01 -14.10 23.74
N ASP A 145 6.23 -13.30 24.46
CA ASP A 145 5.15 -13.76 25.34
C ASP A 145 3.96 -14.27 24.52
N PRO A 146 3.60 -15.57 24.61
CA PRO A 146 2.49 -16.13 23.85
C PRO A 146 1.14 -15.43 24.07
N LEU A 147 0.89 -14.89 25.27
CA LEU A 147 -0.36 -14.19 25.58
C LEU A 147 -0.46 -12.82 24.90
N LYS A 148 0.65 -12.19 24.58
CA LYS A 148 0.72 -10.89 23.88
C LYS A 148 0.89 -11.05 22.38
N ARG A 149 1.50 -12.16 21.96
CA ARG A 149 1.89 -12.42 20.59
C ARG A 149 0.70 -12.71 19.67
N GLU A 150 -0.32 -13.41 20.17
CA GLU A 150 -1.41 -13.90 19.36
C GLU A 150 -2.56 -12.89 19.25
N HIS A 151 -2.98 -12.60 18.04
CA HIS A 151 -4.19 -11.86 17.74
C HIS A 151 -5.35 -12.85 17.57
N ALA A 152 -5.96 -13.27 18.69
CA ALA A 152 -6.88 -14.41 18.76
C ALA A 152 -8.05 -14.36 17.77
N GLY A 153 -8.59 -13.17 17.47
CA GLY A 153 -9.73 -13.01 16.55
C GLY A 153 -9.35 -13.08 15.05
N TRP A 154 -8.07 -12.92 14.71
CA TRP A 154 -7.62 -12.75 13.32
C TRP A 154 -6.62 -13.81 12.85
N GLY A 155 -6.19 -14.70 13.73
CA GLY A 155 -5.20 -15.73 13.39
C GLY A 155 -3.79 -15.21 13.07
N THR A 156 -3.51 -13.94 13.34
CA THR A 156 -2.24 -13.27 13.08
C THR A 156 -1.46 -13.02 14.36
N ARG A 157 -0.21 -12.56 14.26
CA ARG A 157 0.58 -12.14 15.41
C ARG A 157 0.62 -10.62 15.56
N VAL A 158 1.07 -10.17 16.73
CA VAL A 158 1.22 -8.77 17.10
C VAL A 158 2.69 -8.42 17.12
N PHE A 159 3.06 -7.34 16.44
CA PHE A 159 4.42 -6.80 16.49
C PHE A 159 4.80 -6.35 17.90
N ASP A 160 6.03 -6.63 18.29
CA ASP A 160 6.60 -6.09 19.53
C ASP A 160 7.03 -4.64 19.33
N PHE A 161 6.08 -3.71 19.44
CA PHE A 161 6.35 -2.27 19.33
C PHE A 161 7.26 -1.74 20.44
N GLY A 162 7.55 -2.51 21.47
CA GLY A 162 8.53 -2.17 22.51
C GLY A 162 9.98 -2.21 22.01
N ARG A 163 10.26 -3.03 20.98
CA ARG A 163 11.58 -3.18 20.40
C ARG A 163 11.94 -2.03 19.46
N GLY A 164 13.14 -1.46 19.61
CA GLY A 164 13.67 -0.39 18.74
C GLY A 164 13.79 -0.83 17.29
N GLU A 165 14.24 -2.06 17.06
CA GLU A 165 14.43 -2.67 15.73
C GLU A 165 13.11 -2.85 14.99
N VAL A 166 12.07 -3.28 15.68
CA VAL A 166 10.73 -3.46 15.10
C VAL A 166 10.13 -2.10 14.72
N ARG A 167 10.24 -1.11 15.60
CA ARG A 167 9.83 0.27 15.26
C ARG A 167 10.61 0.82 14.08
N SER A 168 11.94 0.61 14.06
CA SER A 168 12.79 1.04 12.94
C SER A 168 12.37 0.38 11.63
N PHE A 169 12.08 -0.92 11.64
CA PHE A 169 11.60 -1.66 10.49
C PHE A 169 10.29 -1.06 9.93
N LEU A 170 9.29 -0.88 10.80
CA LEU A 170 7.98 -0.35 10.38
C LEU A 170 8.08 1.11 9.91
N LEU A 171 8.81 1.97 10.65
CA LEU A 171 9.02 3.36 10.22
C LEU A 171 9.80 3.45 8.91
N SER A 172 10.77 2.57 8.70
CA SER A 172 11.51 2.49 7.43
C SER A 172 10.60 2.08 6.27
N SER A 173 9.67 1.16 6.51
CA SER A 173 8.66 0.78 5.52
C SER A 173 7.79 1.98 5.14
N ALA A 174 7.19 2.67 6.11
CA ALA A 174 6.37 3.85 5.85
C ALA A 174 7.14 4.94 5.10
N ALA A 175 8.37 5.24 5.55
CA ALA A 175 9.23 6.23 4.91
C ALA A 175 9.61 5.83 3.47
N TRP A 176 9.83 4.53 3.23
CA TRP A 176 10.10 4.01 1.90
C TRP A 176 8.91 4.22 0.96
N TRP A 177 7.68 3.88 1.38
CA TRP A 177 6.47 4.12 0.59
C TRP A 177 6.30 5.58 0.23
N LEU A 178 6.47 6.50 1.20
CA LEU A 178 6.38 7.95 0.97
C LEU A 178 7.46 8.48 0.04
N ARG A 179 8.67 7.91 0.07
CA ARG A 179 9.79 8.34 -0.76
C ARG A 179 9.67 7.83 -2.20
N GLU A 180 9.30 6.55 -2.35
CA GLU A 180 9.32 5.89 -3.66
C GLU A 180 8.06 6.16 -4.50
N TYR A 181 6.94 6.48 -3.83
CA TYR A 181 5.64 6.66 -4.50
C TYR A 181 5.05 8.06 -4.36
N HIS A 182 5.86 9.04 -3.86
CA HIS A 182 5.42 10.44 -3.71
C HIS A 182 4.19 10.62 -2.81
#